data_e4c83f3f98ffb8eb080b57d5a540f1b6
#
_entry.id   e4c83f3f98ffb8eb080b57d5a540f1b6
#
_cell.length_a   1.000
_cell.length_b   1.000
_cell.length_c   1.000
_cell.angle_alpha   90.00
_cell.angle_beta   90.00
_cell.angle_gamma   90.00
#
_symmetry.space_group_name_H-M   'P 1'
#
loop_
_entity.id
_entity.type
_entity.pdbx_description
1 polymer ?
#
loop_
_entity_poly.entity_id
_entity_poly.type
_entity_poly.pdbx_seq_one_letter_code
_entity_poly.pdbx_strand_id
1 'polypeptide(L)'
;MNNLGSVKTNFTAGQVSPNLLGRGDLKIYENGARRLENVIIHPTGGVSRRRGLKYICRAEQATRLLPFEFNTEQIYLLCLSDYKMKVFKDDRCIAELETPWSGNQLFQLNYTQTV
;
A
#
# COMPACT_ATOMS: atom_id res chain seq x y z
N MET A 1 29.73 -9.82 -35.49
CA MET A 1 29.11 -8.88 -34.55
C MET A 1 28.83 -9.63 -33.26
N ASN A 2 29.53 -9.31 -32.19
CA ASN A 2 29.34 -9.99 -30.92
C ASN A 2 28.08 -9.45 -30.25
N ASN A 3 27.05 -10.27 -30.16
CA ASN A 3 25.90 -9.96 -29.32
C ASN A 3 26.30 -10.11 -27.87
N LEU A 4 26.52 -9.00 -27.18
CA LEU A 4 26.66 -8.96 -25.74
C LEU A 4 25.27 -9.04 -25.13
N GLY A 5 24.79 -10.25 -24.87
CA GLY A 5 23.57 -10.48 -24.13
C GLY A 5 23.82 -10.36 -22.64
N SER A 6 23.07 -9.54 -21.93
CA SER A 6 23.02 -9.56 -20.47
C SER A 6 21.84 -10.37 -20.01
N VAL A 7 22.04 -11.24 -19.03
CA VAL A 7 20.96 -12.02 -18.41
C VAL A 7 20.55 -11.32 -17.11
N LYS A 8 19.30 -10.92 -17.04
CA LYS A 8 18.72 -10.38 -15.82
C LYS A 8 18.20 -11.52 -14.95
N THR A 9 18.72 -11.66 -13.75
CA THR A 9 18.39 -12.76 -12.83
C THR A 9 17.36 -12.38 -11.77
N ASN A 10 17.21 -11.07 -11.50
CA ASN A 10 16.26 -10.62 -10.47
C ASN A 10 15.86 -9.15 -10.68
N PHE A 11 14.84 -8.73 -9.94
CA PHE A 11 14.31 -7.36 -9.90
C PHE A 11 14.30 -6.76 -8.50
N THR A 12 15.18 -7.25 -7.61
CA THR A 12 15.17 -6.89 -6.18
C THR A 12 15.41 -5.42 -5.90
N ALA A 13 16.08 -4.70 -6.79
CA ALA A 13 16.27 -3.25 -6.67
C ALA A 13 15.03 -2.43 -7.08
N GLY A 14 14.04 -3.07 -7.71
CA GLY A 14 12.84 -2.40 -8.13
C GLY A 14 13.01 -1.45 -9.30
N GLN A 15 12.22 -0.40 -9.33
CA GLN A 15 12.34 0.64 -10.36
C GLN A 15 13.47 1.59 -10.00
N VAL A 16 14.41 1.74 -10.92
CA VAL A 16 15.58 2.63 -10.75
C VAL A 16 15.38 3.94 -11.50
N SER A 17 16.01 4.99 -10.99
CA SER A 17 15.94 6.32 -11.57
C SER A 17 16.48 6.34 -13.02
N PRO A 18 15.86 7.11 -13.93
CA PRO A 18 16.40 7.34 -15.25
C PRO A 18 17.81 7.94 -15.26
N ASN A 19 18.19 8.63 -14.19
CA ASN A 19 19.54 9.19 -14.04
C ASN A 19 20.64 8.14 -13.92
N LEU A 20 20.27 6.89 -13.63
CA LEU A 20 21.19 5.75 -13.59
C LEU A 20 21.35 5.04 -14.93
N LEU A 21 20.73 5.54 -15.98
CA LEU A 21 20.84 4.95 -17.31
C LEU A 21 22.31 4.90 -17.77
N GLY A 22 22.77 3.71 -18.15
CA GLY A 22 24.15 3.49 -18.57
C GLY A 22 25.15 3.24 -17.42
N ARG A 23 24.74 3.33 -16.18
CA ARG A 23 25.59 3.05 -15.01
C ARG A 23 25.66 1.55 -14.69
N GLY A 24 26.20 0.78 -15.65
CA GLY A 24 26.38 -0.66 -15.48
C GLY A 24 27.41 -1.07 -14.41
N ASP A 25 28.16 -0.11 -13.86
CA ASP A 25 29.06 -0.29 -12.72
C ASP A 25 28.36 -0.49 -11.39
N LEU A 26 27.09 -0.10 -11.30
CA LEU A 26 26.29 -0.23 -10.10
C LEU A 26 25.49 -1.53 -10.08
N LYS A 27 25.59 -2.29 -8.98
CA LYS A 27 24.80 -3.53 -8.80
C LYS A 27 23.29 -3.27 -8.86
N ILE A 28 22.86 -2.13 -8.38
CA ILE A 28 21.44 -1.72 -8.42
C ILE A 28 20.91 -1.62 -9.85
N TYR A 29 21.76 -1.27 -10.81
CA TYR A 29 21.41 -1.19 -12.21
C TYR A 29 21.06 -2.57 -12.79
N GLU A 30 21.84 -3.60 -12.45
CA GLU A 30 21.61 -4.98 -12.90
C GLU A 30 20.36 -5.59 -12.30
N ASN A 31 20.06 -5.24 -11.04
CA ASN A 31 18.95 -5.80 -10.27
C ASN A 31 17.68 -4.96 -10.33
N GLY A 32 17.68 -3.89 -11.11
CA GLY A 32 16.56 -3.00 -11.26
C GLY A 32 15.92 -3.07 -12.64
N ALA A 33 14.87 -2.30 -12.81
CA ALA A 33 14.21 -2.09 -14.08
C ALA A 33 13.91 -0.61 -14.31
N ARG A 34 13.81 -0.21 -15.55
CA ARG A 34 13.45 1.15 -15.93
C ARG A 34 12.04 1.51 -15.49
N ARG A 35 11.12 0.55 -15.57
CA ARG A 35 9.72 0.74 -15.20
C ARG A 35 9.16 -0.55 -14.58
N LEU A 36 8.65 -0.42 -13.36
CA LEU A 36 7.94 -1.47 -12.64
C LEU A 36 6.71 -0.87 -11.99
N GLU A 37 5.55 -1.10 -12.58
CA GLU A 37 4.28 -0.56 -12.11
C GLU A 37 3.30 -1.69 -11.86
N ASN A 38 2.52 -1.57 -10.80
CA ASN A 38 1.48 -2.53 -10.43
C ASN A 38 1.99 -3.97 -10.24
N VAL A 39 3.21 -4.09 -9.75
CA VAL A 39 3.86 -5.37 -9.45
C VAL A 39 4.32 -5.44 -8.00
N ILE A 40 4.41 -6.65 -7.50
CA ILE A 40 4.99 -6.98 -6.20
C ILE A 40 6.33 -7.65 -6.47
N ILE A 41 7.39 -7.12 -5.87
CA ILE A 41 8.74 -7.66 -5.99
C ILE A 41 8.94 -8.68 -4.87
N HIS A 42 9.35 -9.88 -5.25
CA HIS A 42 9.65 -10.93 -4.29
C HIS A 42 11.14 -10.90 -3.89
N PRO A 43 11.47 -11.17 -2.61
CA PRO A 43 12.86 -11.23 -2.16
C PRO A 43 13.70 -12.25 -2.92
N THR A 44 13.07 -13.25 -3.50
CA THR A 44 13.71 -14.29 -4.32
C THR A 44 14.09 -13.83 -5.72
N GLY A 45 13.72 -12.61 -6.11
CA GLY A 45 14.12 -11.97 -7.36
C GLY A 45 13.04 -11.82 -8.42
N GLY A 46 11.96 -12.59 -8.32
CA GLY A 46 10.83 -12.52 -9.24
C GLY A 46 9.90 -11.35 -8.97
N VAL A 47 9.00 -11.10 -9.91
CA VAL A 47 7.91 -10.15 -9.76
C VAL A 47 6.58 -10.82 -10.08
N SER A 48 5.55 -10.44 -9.37
CA SER A 48 4.18 -10.85 -9.66
C SER A 48 3.28 -9.64 -9.81
N ARG A 49 2.18 -9.81 -10.53
CA ARG A 49 1.16 -8.77 -10.65
C ARG A 49 0.54 -8.48 -9.28
N ARG A 50 0.32 -7.22 -8.95
CA ARG A 50 -0.43 -6.86 -7.75
C ARG A 50 -1.83 -7.45 -7.80
N ARG A 51 -2.37 -7.75 -6.65
CA ARG A 51 -3.77 -8.20 -6.53
C ARG A 51 -4.72 -7.08 -6.95
N GLY A 52 -5.87 -7.45 -7.47
CA GLY A 52 -6.95 -6.52 -7.77
C GLY A 52 -7.52 -5.87 -6.52
N LEU A 53 -8.33 -4.85 -6.73
CA LEU A 53 -9.11 -4.20 -5.68
C LEU A 53 -10.51 -4.81 -5.64
N LYS A 54 -11.02 -5.04 -4.45
CA LYS A 54 -12.39 -5.45 -4.20
C LYS A 54 -13.19 -4.25 -3.72
N TYR A 55 -14.29 -3.96 -4.37
CA TYR A 55 -15.22 -2.94 -3.91
C TYR A 55 -15.94 -3.41 -2.64
N ILE A 56 -15.93 -2.62 -1.59
CA ILE A 56 -16.60 -2.89 -0.33
C ILE A 56 -17.84 -2.02 -0.20
N CYS A 57 -17.66 -0.71 -0.16
CA CYS A 57 -18.74 0.26 -0.09
C CYS A 57 -18.27 1.66 -0.49
N ARG A 58 -19.23 2.54 -0.69
CA ARG A 58 -18.99 3.97 -0.94
C ARG A 58 -19.01 4.73 0.38
N ALA A 59 -18.04 5.60 0.57
CA ALA A 59 -18.11 6.63 1.61
C ALA A 59 -18.99 7.79 1.10
N GLU A 60 -19.94 8.20 1.91
CA GLU A 60 -20.88 9.28 1.53
C GLU A 60 -20.23 10.66 1.62
N GLN A 61 -19.22 10.79 2.46
CA GLN A 61 -18.54 12.05 2.75
C GLN A 61 -17.02 11.81 2.81
N ALA A 62 -16.24 12.90 2.94
CA ALA A 62 -14.82 12.78 3.23
C ALA A 62 -14.61 11.98 4.52
N THR A 63 -13.81 10.94 4.43
CA THR A 63 -13.58 9.99 5.51
C THR A 63 -12.11 9.82 5.81
N ARG A 64 -11.80 9.51 7.06
CA ARG A 64 -10.49 9.09 7.50
C ARG A 64 -10.53 7.62 7.87
N LEU A 65 -9.60 6.87 7.30
CA LEU A 65 -9.45 5.44 7.57
C LEU A 65 -8.36 5.24 8.63
N LEU A 66 -8.68 4.50 9.67
CA LEU A 66 -7.74 4.11 10.72
C LEU A 66 -7.75 2.60 10.88
N PRO A 67 -6.61 1.93 10.69
CA PRO A 67 -6.51 0.52 11.02
C PRO A 67 -6.47 0.34 12.53
N PHE A 68 -7.15 -0.69 13.03
CA PHE A 68 -7.13 -1.09 14.41
C PHE A 68 -6.81 -2.57 14.51
N GLU A 69 -5.63 -2.88 14.99
CA GLU A 69 -5.17 -4.25 15.23
C GLU A 69 -5.16 -4.53 16.72
N PHE A 70 -6.00 -5.48 17.13
CA PHE A 70 -5.96 -6.00 18.50
C PHE A 70 -4.99 -7.19 18.61
N ASN A 71 -5.07 -8.09 17.63
CA ASN A 71 -4.14 -9.21 17.43
C ASN A 71 -4.14 -9.60 15.94
N THR A 72 -3.38 -10.64 15.59
CA THR A 72 -3.25 -11.11 14.20
C THR A 72 -4.54 -11.59 13.55
N GLU A 73 -5.55 -11.93 14.34
CA GLU A 73 -6.85 -12.43 13.86
C GLU A 73 -7.95 -11.35 13.93
N GLN A 74 -7.77 -10.37 14.80
CA GLN A 74 -8.75 -9.30 15.03
C GLN A 74 -8.23 -7.97 14.52
N ILE A 75 -8.40 -7.78 13.24
CA ILE A 75 -8.04 -6.56 12.51
C ILE A 75 -9.33 -5.89 12.05
N TYR A 76 -9.47 -4.63 12.42
CA TYR A 76 -10.62 -3.79 12.05
C TYR A 76 -10.15 -2.57 11.28
N LEU A 77 -11.00 -2.08 10.40
CA LEU A 77 -10.81 -0.80 9.75
C LEU A 77 -11.91 0.15 10.23
N LEU A 78 -11.49 1.23 10.86
CA LEU A 78 -12.39 2.29 11.29
C LEU A 78 -12.47 3.35 10.20
N CYS A 79 -13.67 3.63 9.75
CA CYS A 79 -13.97 4.64 8.75
C CYS A 79 -14.69 5.79 9.44
N LEU A 80 -13.94 6.86 9.74
CA LEU A 80 -14.44 8.04 10.44
C LEU A 80 -14.90 9.08 9.43
N SER A 81 -16.14 9.47 9.52
CA SER A 81 -16.76 10.56 8.77
C SER A 81 -17.39 11.58 9.71
N ASP A 82 -17.96 12.64 9.15
CA ASP A 82 -18.60 13.69 9.94
C ASP A 82 -19.71 13.11 10.82
N TYR A 83 -19.50 13.14 12.14
CA TYR A 83 -20.37 12.59 13.20
C TYR A 83 -20.73 11.10 13.07
N LYS A 84 -20.00 10.34 12.24
CA LYS A 84 -20.25 8.91 12.03
C LYS A 84 -18.97 8.10 12.02
N MET A 85 -19.06 6.87 12.49
CA MET A 85 -18.00 5.88 12.41
C MET A 85 -18.55 4.56 11.91
N LYS A 86 -17.95 4.02 10.85
CA LYS A 86 -18.24 2.67 10.38
C LYS A 86 -17.07 1.77 10.73
N VAL A 87 -17.36 0.58 11.20
CA VAL A 87 -16.37 -0.43 11.53
C VAL A 87 -16.44 -1.56 10.51
N PHE A 88 -15.33 -1.86 9.89
CA PHE A 88 -15.22 -2.93 8.91
C PHE A 88 -14.35 -4.06 9.44
N LYS A 89 -14.78 -5.28 9.20
CA LYS A 89 -14.02 -6.51 9.42
C LYS A 89 -14.32 -7.50 8.31
N ASP A 90 -13.29 -8.18 7.80
CA ASP A 90 -13.42 -9.22 6.77
C ASP A 90 -14.27 -8.77 5.57
N ASP A 91 -13.98 -7.57 5.06
CA ASP A 91 -14.66 -6.94 3.92
C ASP A 91 -16.16 -6.65 4.15
N ARG A 92 -16.59 -6.54 5.38
CA ARG A 92 -17.98 -6.22 5.73
C ARG A 92 -18.04 -5.09 6.75
N CYS A 93 -19.06 -4.26 6.61
CA CYS A 93 -19.44 -3.33 7.66
C CYS A 93 -20.16 -4.09 8.78
N ILE A 94 -19.56 -4.10 9.97
CA ILE A 94 -20.12 -4.81 11.14
C ILE A 94 -20.84 -3.89 12.10
N ALA A 95 -20.52 -2.60 12.11
CA ALA A 95 -21.16 -1.62 12.98
C ALA A 95 -21.14 -0.23 12.34
N GLU A 96 -22.18 0.54 12.63
CA GLU A 96 -22.25 1.97 12.34
C GLU A 96 -22.64 2.70 13.64
N LEU A 97 -21.82 3.67 14.01
CA LEU A 97 -21.96 4.40 15.27
C LEU A 97 -22.00 5.90 15.00
N GLU A 98 -22.73 6.62 15.81
CA GLU A 98 -22.68 8.08 15.85
C GLU A 98 -21.54 8.53 16.78
N THR A 99 -20.75 9.51 16.34
CA THR A 99 -19.65 10.07 17.11
C THR A 99 -19.87 11.56 17.36
N PRO A 100 -19.29 12.12 18.45
CA PRO A 100 -19.40 13.55 18.72
C PRO A 100 -18.40 14.41 17.90
N TRP A 101 -17.68 13.81 16.96
CA TRP A 101 -16.62 14.49 16.23
C TRP A 101 -17.04 14.97 14.86
N SER A 102 -16.82 16.27 14.59
CA SER A 102 -17.01 16.84 13.27
C SER A 102 -15.90 16.43 12.31
N GLY A 103 -16.16 16.56 11.00
CA GLY A 103 -15.14 16.27 9.98
C GLY A 103 -13.85 17.08 10.16
N ASN A 104 -13.94 18.34 10.59
CA ASN A 104 -12.76 19.18 10.85
C ASN A 104 -11.91 18.67 12.01
N GLN A 105 -12.52 18.11 13.04
CA GLN A 105 -11.81 17.53 14.17
C GLN A 105 -11.10 16.23 13.80
N LEU A 106 -11.64 15.47 12.86
CA LEU A 106 -11.03 14.22 12.40
C LEU A 106 -9.69 14.43 11.70
N PHE A 107 -9.50 15.56 11.01
CA PHE A 107 -8.23 15.89 10.38
C PHE A 107 -7.12 16.25 11.38
N GLN A 108 -7.50 16.58 12.62
CA GLN A 108 -6.57 16.91 13.71
C GLN A 108 -6.18 15.71 14.57
N LEU A 109 -6.83 14.56 14.36
CA LEU A 109 -6.51 13.34 15.08
C LEU A 109 -5.10 12.85 14.74
N ASN A 110 -4.22 12.91 15.74
CA ASN A 110 -2.93 12.24 15.70
C ASN A 110 -3.08 10.84 16.32
N TYR A 111 -2.81 9.83 15.52
CA TYR A 111 -2.77 8.46 16.01
C TYR A 111 -1.36 8.17 16.54
N THR A 112 -1.26 7.99 17.83
CA THR A 112 -0.04 7.45 18.46
C THR A 112 -0.38 6.04 18.93
N GLN A 113 0.18 5.05 18.29
CA GLN A 113 0.10 3.68 18.79
C GLN A 113 1.11 3.57 19.95
N THR A 114 0.60 3.52 21.14
CA THR A 114 1.41 3.15 22.31
C THR A 114 1.31 1.63 22.45
N VAL A 115 2.42 1.00 22.25
CA VAL A 115 2.58 -0.44 22.49
C VAL A 115 2.76 -0.67 23.99
#